data_c009167f7a3dc6da8f8c727c0b0e1cdb
#
_entry.id   c009167f7a3dc6da8f8c727c0b0e1cdb
#
_cell.length_a   1.000
_cell.length_b   1.000
_cell.length_c   1.000
_cell.angle_alpha   90.00
_cell.angle_beta   90.00
_cell.angle_gamma   90.00
#
_symmetry.space_group_name_H-M   'P 1'
#
loop_
_entity.id
_entity.type
_entity.pdbx_description
1 polymer ?
#
loop_
_entity_poly.entity_id
_entity_poly.type
_entity_poly.pdbx_seq_one_letter_code
_entity_poly.pdbx_strand_id
1 'polypeptide(L)'
;VILSFQEKPSMSKWSVKGLLKRANRALLGKESDRRLKASITVVVTDYQKLRYGYVGNTRLRMYRGGAVFRQTKDMSLAQEMVEQEKIAKDELMKHEERNNLYAYLGQKNFKPVVSKKIKLVENDMIALYTRGIWENVDEAELDDVFAEADNEVKTTVDNIEDLLLSRQPENLDNYTLAVIFINKVYQNPEKRKRIKKVLTVTVAVVIAVIIIGVVLWFLHYKKVQHIEDMNYHFTNTVEYINTGNYVRAKEECGQAQELAEKLRDSSMRKRLQEYSFVIETVILADESYSSADYEAAEEYYLSALDRIRYADNVGTDYIENKLENISVFLSVEDYINLGDTLLEQSDYDGAEEKYLLAKKAALSVHDTEGKQTAMDSLEKLYEAKA
;
A
#
# COMPACT_ATOMS: atom_id res chain seq x y z
N VAL A 1 -2.88 -53.19 -4.07
CA VAL A 1 -2.42 -51.81 -4.19
C VAL A 1 -2.85 -51.21 -5.53
N ILE A 2 -2.47 -51.86 -6.66
CA ILE A 2 -2.77 -51.35 -8.01
C ILE A 2 -4.27 -51.11 -8.21
N LEU A 3 -5.13 -52.14 -8.00
CA LEU A 3 -6.56 -52.02 -8.13
C LEU A 3 -7.14 -50.88 -7.27
N SER A 4 -6.73 -50.80 -6.02
CA SER A 4 -7.18 -49.72 -5.12
C SER A 4 -6.66 -48.31 -5.52
N PHE A 5 -5.58 -48.21 -6.25
CA PHE A 5 -5.11 -46.96 -6.83
C PHE A 5 -5.91 -46.58 -8.07
N GLN A 6 -6.25 -47.55 -8.93
CA GLN A 6 -7.07 -47.33 -10.13
C GLN A 6 -8.47 -46.81 -9.80
N GLU A 7 -9.09 -47.28 -8.70
CA GLU A 7 -10.40 -46.79 -8.24
C GLU A 7 -10.36 -45.31 -7.86
N LYS A 8 -9.29 -44.84 -7.21
CA LYS A 8 -9.14 -43.45 -6.78
C LYS A 8 -7.70 -43.00 -6.88
N PRO A 9 -7.21 -42.64 -8.07
CA PRO A 9 -5.86 -42.21 -8.29
C PRO A 9 -5.54 -40.89 -7.52
N SER A 10 -4.57 -40.96 -6.62
CA SER A 10 -4.15 -39.77 -5.87
C SER A 10 -2.74 -39.92 -5.31
N MET A 11 -1.94 -38.88 -5.48
CA MET A 11 -0.59 -38.78 -4.95
C MET A 11 -0.55 -38.04 -3.58
N SER A 12 -1.68 -37.92 -2.87
CA SER A 12 -1.69 -37.34 -1.53
C SER A 12 -0.98 -38.24 -0.52
N LYS A 13 -0.38 -37.66 0.53
CA LYS A 13 0.29 -38.47 1.58
C LYS A 13 -0.67 -39.48 2.22
N TRP A 14 -1.92 -39.05 2.44
CA TRP A 14 -2.97 -39.90 3.02
C TRP A 14 -3.39 -41.04 2.10
N SER A 15 -3.49 -40.75 0.78
CA SER A 15 -3.84 -41.76 -0.21
C SER A 15 -2.78 -42.86 -0.29
N VAL A 16 -1.51 -42.51 -0.45
CA VAL A 16 -0.40 -43.48 -0.49
C VAL A 16 -0.32 -44.29 0.82
N LYS A 17 -0.47 -43.61 1.98
CA LYS A 17 -0.53 -44.33 3.27
C LYS A 17 -1.75 -45.27 3.33
N GLY A 18 -2.88 -44.85 2.76
CA GLY A 18 -4.10 -45.65 2.67
C GLY A 18 -3.90 -46.93 1.81
N LEU A 19 -3.18 -46.82 0.68
CA LEU A 19 -2.84 -47.98 -0.18
C LEU A 19 -2.03 -49.00 0.60
N LEU A 20 -0.99 -48.58 1.30
CA LEU A 20 -0.14 -49.48 2.11
C LEU A 20 -0.91 -50.09 3.28
N LYS A 21 -1.81 -49.35 3.93
CA LYS A 21 -2.68 -49.89 4.98
C LYS A 21 -3.66 -50.92 4.46
N ARG A 22 -4.18 -50.72 3.24
CA ARG A 22 -5.05 -51.72 2.58
C ARG A 22 -4.29 -53.00 2.24
N ALA A 23 -3.06 -52.86 1.70
CA ALA A 23 -2.18 -54.03 1.46
C ALA A 23 -1.89 -54.80 2.75
N ASN A 24 -1.61 -54.11 3.84
CA ASN A 24 -1.39 -54.74 5.15
C ASN A 24 -2.60 -55.49 5.65
N ARG A 25 -3.81 -54.90 5.53
CA ARG A 25 -5.06 -55.56 5.95
C ARG A 25 -5.38 -56.81 5.11
N ALA A 26 -5.08 -56.75 3.80
CA ALA A 26 -5.29 -57.91 2.90
C ALA A 26 -4.39 -59.09 3.28
N LEU A 27 -3.20 -58.85 3.82
CA LEU A 27 -2.30 -59.89 4.30
C LEU A 27 -2.71 -60.42 5.68
N LEU A 28 -3.14 -59.53 6.58
CA LEU A 28 -3.65 -59.93 7.91
C LEU A 28 -4.95 -60.73 7.88
N GLY A 29 -5.81 -60.50 6.87
CA GLY A 29 -7.08 -61.17 6.73
C GLY A 29 -7.01 -62.59 6.08
N LYS A 30 -5.79 -63.02 5.67
CA LYS A 30 -5.63 -64.39 5.16
C LYS A 30 -5.45 -65.35 6.32
N GLU A 31 -6.38 -66.31 6.44
CA GLU A 31 -6.21 -67.47 7.31
C GLU A 31 -5.10 -68.34 6.75
N SER A 32 -4.01 -68.43 7.49
CA SER A 32 -2.83 -69.23 7.17
C SER A 32 -2.21 -69.70 8.47
N ASP A 33 -1.81 -70.98 8.54
CA ASP A 33 -1.09 -71.54 9.66
C ASP A 33 0.29 -70.88 9.90
N ARG A 34 0.77 -70.14 8.88
CA ARG A 34 2.00 -69.38 8.96
C ARG A 34 1.77 -67.89 8.87
N ARG A 35 2.44 -67.12 9.72
CA ARG A 35 2.41 -65.66 9.72
C ARG A 35 3.03 -65.13 8.43
N LEU A 36 2.23 -64.53 7.57
CA LEU A 36 2.71 -63.98 6.31
C LEU A 36 3.40 -62.60 6.60
N LYS A 37 4.62 -62.46 6.04
CA LYS A 37 5.39 -61.20 6.11
C LYS A 37 5.81 -60.82 4.69
N ALA A 38 5.73 -59.51 4.39
CA ALA A 38 6.21 -58.99 3.11
C ALA A 38 6.73 -57.58 3.24
N SER A 39 7.71 -57.25 2.43
CA SER A 39 8.17 -55.85 2.20
C SER A 39 7.44 -55.28 0.97
N ILE A 40 7.25 -53.99 0.94
CA ILE A 40 6.67 -53.29 -0.22
C ILE A 40 7.21 -51.91 -0.36
N THR A 41 7.50 -51.49 -1.58
CA THR A 41 7.72 -50.10 -1.96
C THR A 41 6.79 -49.74 -3.09
N VAL A 42 6.10 -48.60 -2.98
CA VAL A 42 5.14 -48.09 -3.95
C VAL A 42 5.56 -46.68 -4.38
N VAL A 43 5.61 -46.46 -5.70
CA VAL A 43 5.84 -45.14 -6.29
C VAL A 43 4.58 -44.72 -7.02
N VAL A 44 4.15 -43.48 -6.77
CA VAL A 44 3.03 -42.83 -7.47
C VAL A 44 3.53 -41.55 -8.10
N THR A 45 3.26 -41.35 -9.37
CA THR A 45 3.71 -40.19 -10.13
C THR A 45 2.58 -39.61 -10.99
N ASP A 46 2.66 -38.29 -11.23
CA ASP A 46 1.89 -37.53 -12.22
C ASP A 46 2.78 -37.08 -13.39
N TYR A 47 3.94 -37.70 -13.55
CA TYR A 47 4.98 -37.38 -14.54
C TYR A 47 5.63 -36.01 -14.38
N GLN A 48 5.26 -35.23 -13.35
CA GLN A 48 5.92 -33.99 -12.95
C GLN A 48 6.55 -34.12 -11.57
N LYS A 49 5.90 -34.88 -10.72
CA LYS A 49 6.31 -35.16 -9.34
C LYS A 49 6.05 -36.61 -9.05
N LEU A 50 6.80 -37.13 -8.09
CA LEU A 50 6.52 -38.42 -7.52
C LEU A 50 6.40 -38.36 -6.00
N ARG A 51 5.79 -39.40 -5.46
CA ARG A 51 5.79 -39.74 -4.05
C ARG A 51 5.96 -41.25 -3.91
N TYR A 52 6.79 -41.66 -3.00
CA TYR A 52 6.89 -43.06 -2.64
C TYR A 52 6.44 -43.32 -1.21
N GLY A 53 6.05 -44.56 -0.96
CA GLY A 53 5.76 -45.07 0.37
C GLY A 53 6.25 -46.50 0.48
N TYR A 54 6.74 -46.90 1.65
CA TYR A 54 7.33 -48.21 1.83
C TYR A 54 7.20 -48.74 3.26
N VAL A 55 7.44 -50.03 3.38
CA VAL A 55 7.65 -50.76 4.63
C VAL A 55 8.52 -52.01 4.33
N GLY A 56 9.45 -52.35 5.23
CA GLY A 56 10.38 -53.47 5.10
C GLY A 56 11.68 -53.07 4.45
N ASN A 57 12.25 -53.98 3.65
CA ASN A 57 13.60 -53.86 3.07
C ASN A 57 13.62 -53.92 1.53
N THR A 58 12.50 -53.65 0.86
CA THR A 58 12.50 -53.38 -0.58
C THR A 58 13.01 -51.95 -0.79
N ARG A 59 14.09 -51.80 -1.54
CA ARG A 59 14.79 -50.52 -1.68
C ARG A 59 14.30 -49.74 -2.89
N LEU A 60 14.28 -48.39 -2.72
CA LEU A 60 14.16 -47.41 -3.79
C LEU A 60 15.39 -46.51 -3.70
N ARG A 61 16.05 -46.30 -4.85
CA ARG A 61 17.07 -45.26 -5.01
C ARG A 61 16.71 -44.36 -6.16
N MET A 62 16.96 -43.09 -6.00
CA MET A 62 16.75 -42.07 -7.04
C MET A 62 18.09 -41.40 -7.33
N TYR A 63 18.42 -41.33 -8.60
CA TYR A 63 19.64 -40.71 -9.08
C TYR A 63 19.34 -39.44 -9.84
N ARG A 64 20.19 -38.47 -9.67
CA ARG A 64 20.13 -37.19 -10.38
C ARG A 64 21.56 -36.73 -10.67
N GLY A 65 21.86 -36.52 -11.97
CA GLY A 65 23.25 -36.17 -12.38
C GLY A 65 24.25 -37.21 -11.97
N GLY A 66 23.91 -38.51 -12.05
CA GLY A 66 24.81 -39.65 -11.69
C GLY A 66 24.90 -39.90 -10.17
N ALA A 67 24.35 -39.06 -9.31
CA ALA A 67 24.48 -39.22 -7.86
C ALA A 67 23.14 -39.59 -7.19
N VAL A 68 23.19 -40.36 -6.11
CA VAL A 68 22.02 -40.68 -5.29
C VAL A 68 21.57 -39.45 -4.54
N PHE A 69 20.35 -39.00 -4.80
CA PHE A 69 19.76 -37.85 -4.08
C PHE A 69 18.59 -38.23 -3.16
N ARG A 70 18.04 -39.44 -3.31
CA ARG A 70 16.98 -39.98 -2.41
C ARG A 70 17.09 -41.53 -2.40
N GLN A 71 16.92 -42.10 -1.21
CA GLN A 71 16.81 -43.53 -1.03
C GLN A 71 15.89 -43.88 0.14
N THR A 72 15.37 -45.12 0.13
CA THR A 72 14.73 -45.71 1.29
C THR A 72 15.77 -46.27 2.26
N LYS A 73 15.38 -46.39 3.53
CA LYS A 73 16.17 -47.07 4.55
C LYS A 73 15.44 -48.37 4.93
N ASP A 74 16.17 -49.44 5.10
CA ASP A 74 15.60 -50.73 5.51
C ASP A 74 14.99 -50.61 6.91
N MET A 75 13.87 -51.26 7.11
CA MET A 75 13.21 -51.33 8.44
C MET A 75 13.64 -52.60 9.16
N SER A 76 14.99 -52.81 9.28
CA SER A 76 15.62 -53.96 9.91
C SER A 76 16.42 -53.53 11.15
N LEU A 77 16.66 -54.49 12.04
CA LEU A 77 17.50 -54.26 13.21
C LEU A 77 18.93 -53.85 12.84
N ALA A 78 19.48 -54.46 11.77
CA ALA A 78 20.81 -54.06 11.30
C ALA A 78 20.85 -52.59 10.84
N GLN A 79 19.83 -52.09 10.12
CA GLN A 79 19.73 -50.68 9.75
C GLN A 79 19.63 -49.77 10.97
N GLU A 80 18.89 -50.17 12.00
CA GLU A 80 18.83 -49.42 13.25
C GLU A 80 20.21 -49.40 13.96
N MET A 81 20.99 -50.48 13.89
CA MET A 81 22.36 -50.51 14.41
C MET A 81 23.30 -49.57 13.65
N VAL A 82 23.13 -49.45 12.32
CA VAL A 82 23.88 -48.44 11.51
C VAL A 82 23.50 -47.03 11.94
N GLU A 83 22.19 -46.75 12.15
CA GLU A 83 21.71 -45.42 12.60
C GLU A 83 22.19 -45.07 14.02
N GLN A 84 22.46 -46.09 14.86
CA GLN A 84 23.03 -45.93 16.20
C GLN A 84 24.56 -45.99 16.20
N GLU A 85 25.21 -45.99 15.01
CA GLU A 85 26.68 -46.07 14.84
C GLU A 85 27.33 -47.30 15.50
N LYS A 86 26.55 -48.37 15.68
CA LYS A 86 27.05 -49.64 16.27
C LYS A 86 27.73 -50.54 15.27
N ILE A 87 27.34 -50.43 13.99
CA ILE A 87 27.99 -51.10 12.86
C ILE A 87 28.20 -50.11 11.72
N ALA A 88 29.19 -50.37 10.87
CA ALA A 88 29.41 -49.55 9.70
C ALA A 88 28.37 -49.83 8.59
N LYS A 89 28.15 -48.84 7.69
CA LYS A 89 27.11 -48.95 6.65
C LYS A 89 27.39 -50.11 5.66
N ASP A 90 28.66 -50.38 5.36
CA ASP A 90 29.11 -51.45 4.48
C ASP A 90 28.94 -52.86 5.09
N GLU A 91 28.86 -52.96 6.43
CA GLU A 91 28.55 -54.19 7.13
C GLU A 91 27.06 -54.57 7.09
N LEU A 92 26.19 -53.63 6.79
CA LEU A 92 24.73 -53.82 6.80
C LEU A 92 24.29 -55.02 5.95
N MET A 93 24.86 -55.20 4.75
CA MET A 93 24.46 -56.24 3.82
C MET A 93 24.84 -57.64 4.31
N LYS A 94 25.89 -57.76 5.09
CA LYS A 94 26.44 -59.05 5.60
C LYS A 94 25.92 -59.35 7.00
N HIS A 95 25.34 -58.40 7.69
CA HIS A 95 24.92 -58.54 9.10
C HIS A 95 23.77 -59.53 9.27
N GLU A 96 23.80 -60.36 10.30
CA GLU A 96 22.79 -61.41 10.57
C GLU A 96 21.38 -60.79 10.73
N GLU A 97 21.26 -59.62 11.37
CA GLU A 97 20.01 -58.92 11.63
C GLU A 97 19.45 -58.12 10.44
N ARG A 98 20.10 -58.19 9.27
CA ARG A 98 19.67 -57.43 8.05
C ARG A 98 18.26 -57.80 7.59
N ASN A 99 17.81 -59.03 7.85
CA ASN A 99 16.50 -59.56 7.51
C ASN A 99 15.52 -59.63 8.70
N ASN A 100 15.97 -59.23 9.88
CA ASN A 100 15.12 -59.13 11.05
C ASN A 100 14.38 -57.77 11.01
N LEU A 101 13.20 -57.79 10.37
CA LEU A 101 12.42 -56.58 10.13
C LEU A 101 11.57 -56.23 11.34
N TYR A 102 11.72 -55.02 11.85
CA TYR A 102 10.81 -54.46 12.87
C TYR A 102 9.52 -53.91 12.29
N ALA A 103 9.46 -53.58 10.96
CA ALA A 103 8.28 -53.15 10.26
C ALA A 103 8.13 -53.84 8.89
N TYR A 104 6.95 -54.46 8.66
CA TYR A 104 6.65 -55.23 7.44
C TYR A 104 5.12 -55.25 7.23
N LEU A 105 4.66 -55.66 6.04
CA LEU A 105 3.22 -56.00 5.79
C LEU A 105 2.85 -57.29 6.58
N GLY A 106 1.66 -57.30 7.15
CA GLY A 106 1.16 -58.40 7.99
C GLY A 106 1.29 -58.09 9.51
N GLN A 107 1.55 -56.83 9.88
CA GLN A 107 1.63 -56.40 11.27
C GLN A 107 0.34 -55.73 11.76
N LYS A 108 -0.05 -55.98 13.02
CA LYS A 108 -1.17 -55.26 13.69
C LYS A 108 -0.85 -53.75 13.84
N ASN A 109 0.36 -53.42 14.31
CA ASN A 109 0.81 -52.03 14.51
C ASN A 109 1.58 -51.51 13.27
N PHE A 110 0.88 -51.41 12.15
CA PHE A 110 1.44 -51.04 10.88
C PHE A 110 1.69 -49.54 10.72
N LYS A 111 2.96 -49.14 10.54
CA LYS A 111 3.39 -47.75 10.40
C LYS A 111 4.27 -47.58 9.13
N PRO A 112 3.67 -47.44 7.93
CA PRO A 112 4.45 -47.23 6.72
C PRO A 112 5.04 -45.82 6.67
N VAL A 113 6.21 -45.68 6.05
CA VAL A 113 6.83 -44.40 5.72
C VAL A 113 6.32 -43.91 4.38
N VAL A 114 6.02 -42.63 4.26
CA VAL A 114 5.59 -41.97 3.01
C VAL A 114 6.36 -40.68 2.85
N SER A 115 7.03 -40.53 1.69
CA SER A 115 7.86 -39.37 1.35
C SER A 115 7.08 -38.07 1.22
N LYS A 116 7.78 -36.93 1.18
CA LYS A 116 7.25 -35.67 0.60
C LYS A 116 7.12 -35.83 -0.91
N LYS A 117 6.38 -34.94 -1.56
CA LYS A 117 6.37 -34.87 -3.04
C LYS A 117 7.74 -34.43 -3.53
N ILE A 118 8.30 -35.17 -4.48
CA ILE A 118 9.57 -34.92 -5.10
C ILE A 118 9.32 -34.44 -6.53
N LYS A 119 9.87 -33.29 -6.92
CA LYS A 119 9.79 -32.82 -8.30
C LYS A 119 10.75 -33.60 -9.16
N LEU A 120 10.25 -34.14 -10.25
CA LEU A 120 11.07 -34.83 -11.26
C LEU A 120 11.78 -33.81 -12.15
N VAL A 121 12.98 -34.18 -12.57
CA VAL A 121 13.79 -33.43 -13.53
C VAL A 121 14.16 -34.39 -14.68
N GLU A 122 14.43 -33.86 -15.85
CA GLU A 122 14.93 -34.67 -16.99
C GLU A 122 16.21 -35.35 -16.58
N ASN A 123 16.37 -36.59 -17.02
CA ASN A 123 17.47 -37.52 -16.69
C ASN A 123 17.50 -38.00 -15.22
N ASP A 124 16.42 -37.78 -14.43
CA ASP A 124 16.29 -38.51 -13.17
C ASP A 124 16.10 -40.00 -13.46
N MET A 125 16.73 -40.85 -12.66
CA MET A 125 16.57 -42.29 -12.70
C MET A 125 16.01 -42.81 -11.38
N ILE A 126 15.13 -43.78 -11.41
CA ILE A 126 14.51 -44.40 -10.25
C ILE A 126 14.73 -45.90 -10.34
N ALA A 127 15.41 -46.46 -9.37
CA ALA A 127 15.62 -47.89 -9.21
C ALA A 127 14.76 -48.42 -8.05
N LEU A 128 14.03 -49.48 -8.29
CA LEU A 128 13.27 -50.26 -7.30
C LEU A 128 13.78 -51.69 -7.34
N TYR A 129 14.26 -52.23 -6.22
CA TYR A 129 14.80 -53.58 -6.20
C TYR A 129 14.56 -54.29 -4.86
N THR A 130 14.51 -55.63 -4.97
CA THR A 130 14.27 -56.53 -3.86
C THR A 130 15.58 -57.04 -3.25
N ARG A 131 15.46 -57.78 -2.17
CA ARG A 131 16.57 -58.34 -1.38
C ARG A 131 17.62 -59.08 -2.22
N GLY A 132 17.18 -59.90 -3.17
CA GLY A 132 18.08 -60.69 -4.01
C GLY A 132 19.12 -59.87 -4.79
N ILE A 133 18.83 -58.57 -5.04
CA ILE A 133 19.83 -57.64 -5.62
C ILE A 133 20.78 -57.14 -4.52
N TRP A 134 20.24 -56.42 -3.50
CA TRP A 134 21.07 -55.66 -2.58
C TRP A 134 21.84 -56.52 -1.56
N GLU A 135 21.52 -57.81 -1.42
CA GLU A 135 22.33 -58.75 -0.62
C GLU A 135 23.58 -59.26 -1.38
N ASN A 136 23.56 -59.18 -2.70
CA ASN A 136 24.60 -59.74 -3.55
C ASN A 136 25.40 -58.71 -4.35
N VAL A 137 24.90 -57.51 -4.51
CA VAL A 137 25.55 -56.38 -5.23
C VAL A 137 25.74 -55.23 -4.27
N ASP A 138 26.97 -54.72 -4.19
CA ASP A 138 27.29 -53.58 -3.32
C ASP A 138 26.58 -52.31 -3.77
N GLU A 139 26.22 -51.45 -2.82
CA GLU A 139 25.59 -50.18 -3.13
C GLU A 139 26.46 -49.25 -3.98
N ALA A 140 27.80 -49.30 -3.76
CA ALA A 140 28.74 -48.51 -4.54
C ALA A 140 28.77 -48.97 -6.01
N GLU A 141 28.80 -50.29 -6.23
CA GLU A 141 28.80 -50.86 -7.57
C GLU A 141 27.49 -50.57 -8.31
N LEU A 142 26.33 -50.61 -7.62
CA LEU A 142 25.07 -50.17 -8.18
C LEU A 142 25.10 -48.67 -8.54
N ASP A 143 25.69 -47.84 -7.68
CA ASP A 143 25.83 -46.43 -7.93
C ASP A 143 26.71 -46.12 -9.14
N ASP A 144 27.79 -46.84 -9.33
CA ASP A 144 28.69 -46.74 -10.51
C ASP A 144 27.94 -47.10 -11.81
N VAL A 145 27.17 -48.18 -11.84
CA VAL A 145 26.35 -48.56 -13.00
C VAL A 145 25.34 -47.47 -13.33
N PHE A 146 24.71 -46.85 -12.34
CA PHE A 146 23.77 -45.76 -12.57
C PHE A 146 24.45 -44.42 -12.92
N ALA A 147 25.67 -44.18 -12.46
CA ALA A 147 26.45 -43.02 -12.83
C ALA A 147 26.89 -43.05 -14.29
N GLU A 148 27.22 -44.25 -14.78
CA GLU A 148 27.65 -44.54 -16.16
C GLU A 148 26.47 -44.82 -17.11
N ALA A 149 25.22 -44.91 -16.58
CA ALA A 149 24.07 -45.24 -17.37
C ALA A 149 23.80 -44.17 -18.44
N ASP A 150 23.76 -44.61 -19.67
CA ASP A 150 23.21 -43.85 -20.78
C ASP A 150 21.68 -43.85 -20.74
N ASN A 151 21.01 -43.21 -21.71
CA ASN A 151 19.58 -43.13 -21.73
C ASN A 151 18.87 -44.46 -22.12
N GLU A 152 19.56 -45.57 -22.14
CA GLU A 152 19.00 -46.85 -22.52
C GLU A 152 18.74 -47.74 -21.28
N VAL A 153 17.49 -47.81 -20.86
CA VAL A 153 17.04 -48.52 -19.65
C VAL A 153 17.45 -49.99 -19.68
N LYS A 154 17.37 -50.62 -20.87
CA LYS A 154 17.63 -52.06 -21.02
C LYS A 154 19.12 -52.37 -20.69
N THR A 155 20.05 -51.63 -21.26
CA THR A 155 21.48 -51.79 -21.01
C THR A 155 21.83 -51.67 -19.52
N THR A 156 21.19 -50.68 -18.83
CA THR A 156 21.40 -50.51 -17.39
C THR A 156 20.90 -51.71 -16.59
N VAL A 157 19.73 -52.26 -16.95
CA VAL A 157 19.18 -53.45 -16.28
C VAL A 157 20.06 -54.70 -16.54
N ASP A 158 20.46 -54.90 -17.80
CA ASP A 158 21.32 -56.01 -18.20
C ASP A 158 22.66 -55.92 -17.47
N ASN A 159 23.29 -54.77 -17.37
CA ASN A 159 24.55 -54.56 -16.63
C ASN A 159 24.41 -54.91 -15.14
N ILE A 160 23.30 -54.56 -14.50
CA ILE A 160 23.07 -54.88 -13.08
C ILE A 160 22.81 -56.40 -12.93
N GLU A 161 22.12 -57.02 -13.88
CA GLU A 161 21.92 -58.47 -13.87
C GLU A 161 23.24 -59.24 -14.09
N ASP A 162 24.05 -58.81 -15.05
CA ASP A 162 25.40 -59.39 -15.30
C ASP A 162 26.29 -59.20 -14.06
N LEU A 163 26.27 -58.08 -13.39
CA LEU A 163 26.97 -57.82 -12.15
C LEU A 163 26.55 -58.79 -11.04
N LEU A 164 25.21 -58.96 -10.86
CA LEU A 164 24.63 -59.91 -9.90
C LEU A 164 25.07 -61.35 -10.17
N LEU A 165 24.96 -61.81 -11.44
CA LEU A 165 25.31 -63.16 -11.83
C LEU A 165 26.79 -63.45 -11.81
N SER A 166 27.67 -62.46 -12.07
CA SER A 166 29.12 -62.58 -11.98
C SER A 166 29.64 -62.94 -10.58
N ARG A 167 28.84 -62.60 -9.54
CA ARG A 167 29.15 -62.91 -8.13
C ARG A 167 28.98 -64.40 -7.78
N GLN A 168 28.28 -65.17 -8.61
CA GLN A 168 28.00 -66.58 -8.40
C GLN A 168 27.54 -66.92 -6.98
N PRO A 169 26.50 -66.22 -6.45
CA PRO A 169 26.06 -66.42 -5.07
C PRO A 169 25.55 -67.87 -4.87
N GLU A 170 26.03 -68.55 -3.82
CA GLU A 170 25.69 -69.94 -3.51
C GLU A 170 24.17 -70.13 -3.33
N ASN A 171 23.46 -69.16 -2.82
CA ASN A 171 22.03 -69.15 -2.60
C ASN A 171 21.40 -67.79 -3.08
N LEU A 172 21.18 -67.69 -4.38
CA LEU A 172 20.50 -66.51 -4.94
C LEU A 172 18.99 -66.54 -4.66
N ASP A 173 18.52 -65.61 -3.82
CA ASP A 173 17.09 -65.43 -3.65
C ASP A 173 16.43 -64.86 -4.93
N ASN A 174 15.12 -65.05 -5.05
CA ASN A 174 14.36 -64.39 -6.10
C ASN A 174 14.60 -62.85 -6.07
N TYR A 175 14.98 -62.34 -7.21
CA TYR A 175 15.22 -60.88 -7.35
C TYR A 175 14.25 -60.24 -8.31
N THR A 176 14.02 -58.97 -8.11
CA THR A 176 13.28 -58.09 -9.00
C THR A 176 13.96 -56.76 -9.03
N LEU A 177 14.16 -56.25 -10.23
CA LEU A 177 14.69 -54.93 -10.51
C LEU A 177 13.72 -54.18 -11.44
N ALA A 178 13.39 -52.95 -11.12
CA ALA A 178 12.67 -52.05 -12.01
C ALA A 178 13.42 -50.72 -12.08
N VAL A 179 13.75 -50.30 -13.28
CA VAL A 179 14.44 -49.04 -13.54
C VAL A 179 13.58 -48.16 -14.39
N ILE A 180 13.44 -46.89 -14.01
CA ILE A 180 12.64 -45.90 -14.69
C ILE A 180 13.51 -44.70 -14.99
N PHE A 181 13.64 -44.33 -16.26
CA PHE A 181 14.31 -43.13 -16.73
C PHE A 181 13.27 -42.03 -17.01
N ILE A 182 13.57 -40.83 -16.57
CA ILE A 182 12.72 -39.64 -16.81
C ILE A 182 13.31 -38.89 -17.99
N ASN A 183 13.01 -39.35 -19.22
CA ASN A 183 13.52 -38.71 -20.44
C ASN A 183 12.93 -37.30 -20.63
N LYS A 184 11.67 -37.08 -20.23
CA LYS A 184 11.03 -35.78 -20.34
C LYS A 184 9.96 -35.61 -19.26
N VAL A 185 10.03 -34.47 -18.58
CA VAL A 185 9.03 -34.14 -17.57
C VAL A 185 7.75 -33.61 -18.26
N TYR A 186 6.60 -34.24 -17.96
CA TYR A 186 5.32 -33.81 -18.51
C TYR A 186 5.01 -32.36 -18.12
N GLN A 187 4.78 -31.50 -19.12
CA GLN A 187 4.32 -30.12 -18.93
C GLN A 187 2.86 -30.02 -19.38
N ASN A 188 1.96 -29.75 -18.43
CA ASN A 188 0.55 -29.57 -18.75
C ASN A 188 0.35 -28.22 -19.50
N PRO A 189 0.06 -28.22 -20.82
CA PRO A 189 -0.05 -27.03 -21.63
C PRO A 189 -1.22 -26.13 -21.20
N GLU A 190 -2.31 -26.72 -20.73
CA GLU A 190 -3.49 -26.01 -20.23
C GLU A 190 -3.20 -25.20 -18.98
N LYS A 191 -2.46 -25.78 -18.02
CA LYS A 191 -2.05 -25.03 -16.82
C LYS A 191 -1.14 -23.85 -17.16
N ARG A 192 -0.24 -24.04 -18.13
CA ARG A 192 0.69 -22.98 -18.56
C ARG A 192 -0.06 -21.82 -19.23
N LYS A 193 -1.07 -22.12 -20.06
CA LYS A 193 -1.95 -21.11 -20.67
C LYS A 193 -2.77 -20.38 -19.61
N ARG A 194 -3.37 -21.09 -18.65
CA ARG A 194 -4.13 -20.48 -17.55
C ARG A 194 -3.28 -19.57 -16.68
N ILE A 195 -2.08 -20.02 -16.29
CA ILE A 195 -1.15 -19.20 -15.49
C ILE A 195 -0.75 -17.92 -16.23
N LYS A 196 -0.43 -18.01 -17.55
CA LYS A 196 -0.13 -16.81 -18.35
C LYS A 196 -1.31 -15.86 -18.41
N LYS A 197 -2.54 -16.37 -18.63
CA LYS A 197 -3.75 -15.53 -18.67
C LYS A 197 -4.04 -14.86 -17.32
N VAL A 198 -3.91 -15.60 -16.21
CA VAL A 198 -4.06 -15.02 -14.86
C VAL A 198 -2.99 -13.97 -14.62
N LEU A 199 -1.74 -14.24 -14.97
CA LEU A 199 -0.64 -13.27 -14.79
C LEU A 199 -0.87 -11.98 -15.57
N THR A 200 -1.28 -12.07 -16.85
CA THR A 200 -1.60 -10.88 -17.66
C THR A 200 -2.75 -10.05 -17.08
N VAL A 201 -3.82 -10.70 -16.63
CA VAL A 201 -4.95 -10.00 -15.99
C VAL A 201 -4.50 -9.34 -14.67
N THR A 202 -3.73 -10.05 -13.85
CA THR A 202 -3.22 -9.49 -12.58
C THR A 202 -2.34 -8.27 -12.82
N VAL A 203 -1.42 -8.32 -13.81
CA VAL A 203 -0.57 -7.18 -14.15
C VAL A 203 -1.40 -5.99 -14.63
N ALA A 204 -2.42 -6.22 -15.48
CA ALA A 204 -3.32 -5.16 -15.95
C ALA A 204 -4.09 -4.49 -14.78
N VAL A 205 -4.59 -5.28 -13.84
CA VAL A 205 -5.29 -4.77 -12.64
C VAL A 205 -4.34 -3.93 -11.77
N VAL A 206 -3.11 -4.41 -11.55
CA VAL A 206 -2.11 -3.66 -10.75
C VAL A 206 -1.79 -2.32 -11.40
N ILE A 207 -1.60 -2.29 -12.72
CA ILE A 207 -1.35 -1.03 -13.46
C ILE A 207 -2.55 -0.08 -13.31
N ALA A 208 -3.78 -0.57 -13.46
CA ALA A 208 -4.97 0.25 -13.29
C ALA A 208 -5.07 0.86 -11.88
N VAL A 209 -4.79 0.08 -10.83
CA VAL A 209 -4.77 0.58 -9.45
C VAL A 209 -3.69 1.66 -9.23
N ILE A 210 -2.50 1.48 -9.82
CA ILE A 210 -1.43 2.49 -9.74
C ILE A 210 -1.87 3.79 -10.43
N ILE A 211 -2.46 3.71 -11.63
CA ILE A 211 -2.95 4.90 -12.36
C ILE A 211 -4.00 5.64 -11.53
N ILE A 212 -4.98 4.92 -10.96
CA ILE A 212 -6.00 5.52 -10.09
C ILE A 212 -5.34 6.20 -8.87
N GLY A 213 -4.38 5.54 -8.24
CA GLY A 213 -3.63 6.10 -7.11
C GLY A 213 -2.89 7.40 -7.46
N VAL A 214 -2.22 7.44 -8.61
CA VAL A 214 -1.54 8.65 -9.10
C VAL A 214 -2.51 9.79 -9.40
N VAL A 215 -3.66 9.49 -10.03
CA VAL A 215 -4.69 10.50 -10.31
C VAL A 215 -5.27 11.07 -9.01
N LEU A 216 -5.61 10.21 -8.04
CA LEU A 216 -6.13 10.66 -6.74
C LEU A 216 -5.10 11.49 -5.96
N TRP A 217 -3.83 11.07 -5.99
CA TRP A 217 -2.73 11.83 -5.38
C TRP A 217 -2.57 13.20 -6.03
N PHE A 218 -2.62 13.29 -7.36
CA PHE A 218 -2.51 14.55 -8.09
C PHE A 218 -3.70 15.50 -7.79
N LEU A 219 -4.92 14.97 -7.73
CA LEU A 219 -6.11 15.76 -7.35
C LEU A 219 -6.01 16.28 -5.90
N HIS A 220 -5.54 15.43 -5.00
CA HIS A 220 -5.30 15.83 -3.62
C HIS A 220 -4.23 16.92 -3.51
N TYR A 221 -3.11 16.76 -4.21
CA TYR A 221 -2.02 17.74 -4.24
C TYR A 221 -2.51 19.12 -4.75
N LYS A 222 -3.25 19.15 -5.86
CA LYS A 222 -3.86 20.40 -6.36
C LYS A 222 -4.81 21.04 -5.36
N LYS A 223 -5.62 20.25 -4.67
CA LYS A 223 -6.52 20.76 -3.65
C LYS A 223 -5.77 21.43 -2.49
N VAL A 224 -4.67 20.82 -2.03
CA VAL A 224 -3.82 21.38 -0.97
C VAL A 224 -3.21 22.72 -1.43
N GLN A 225 -2.64 22.78 -2.63
CA GLN A 225 -2.13 24.03 -3.19
C GLN A 225 -3.19 25.14 -3.23
N HIS A 226 -4.38 24.87 -3.73
CA HIS A 226 -5.44 25.88 -3.75
C HIS A 226 -5.85 26.37 -2.36
N ILE A 227 -5.77 25.51 -1.33
CA ILE A 227 -6.02 25.93 0.05
C ILE A 227 -4.90 26.85 0.55
N GLU A 228 -3.66 26.55 0.28
CA GLU A 228 -2.51 27.38 0.64
C GLU A 228 -2.57 28.76 -0.06
N ASP A 229 -2.82 28.77 -1.36
CA ASP A 229 -2.98 29.99 -2.13
C ASP A 229 -4.16 30.84 -1.63
N MET A 230 -5.31 30.23 -1.33
CA MET A 230 -6.46 30.91 -0.77
C MET A 230 -6.14 31.58 0.58
N ASN A 231 -5.45 30.86 1.46
CA ASN A 231 -5.05 31.41 2.76
C ASN A 231 -4.01 32.52 2.62
N TYR A 232 -3.11 32.41 1.67
CA TYR A 232 -2.14 33.45 1.34
C TYR A 232 -2.83 34.76 0.93
N HIS A 233 -3.75 34.70 -0.05
CA HIS A 233 -4.50 35.86 -0.51
C HIS A 233 -5.40 36.45 0.58
N PHE A 234 -6.02 35.59 1.40
CA PHE A 234 -6.78 36.07 2.54
C PHE A 234 -5.91 36.81 3.59
N THR A 235 -4.73 36.29 3.89
CA THR A 235 -3.80 36.94 4.80
C THR A 235 -3.36 38.30 4.26
N ASN A 236 -3.02 38.37 2.98
CA ASN A 236 -2.69 39.63 2.32
C ASN A 236 -3.86 40.63 2.34
N THR A 237 -5.08 40.14 2.15
CA THR A 237 -6.31 40.98 2.28
C THR A 237 -6.33 41.68 3.64
N VAL A 238 -6.17 40.91 4.72
CA VAL A 238 -6.16 41.43 6.09
C VAL A 238 -5.02 42.43 6.31
N GLU A 239 -3.82 42.11 5.80
CA GLU A 239 -2.64 42.98 5.92
C GLU A 239 -2.88 44.31 5.20
N TYR A 240 -3.39 44.29 3.97
CA TYR A 240 -3.70 45.52 3.23
C TYR A 240 -4.79 46.36 3.86
N ILE A 241 -5.84 45.77 4.46
CA ILE A 241 -6.81 46.51 5.24
C ILE A 241 -6.14 47.19 6.42
N ASN A 242 -5.32 46.49 7.19
CA ASN A 242 -4.62 47.06 8.35
C ASN A 242 -3.66 48.18 7.98
N THR A 243 -3.13 48.18 6.76
CA THR A 243 -2.30 49.26 6.23
C THR A 243 -3.06 50.36 5.51
N GLY A 244 -4.40 50.28 5.46
CA GLY A 244 -5.29 51.25 4.80
C GLY A 244 -5.26 51.19 3.28
N ASN A 245 -4.71 50.14 2.69
CA ASN A 245 -4.64 49.98 1.23
C ASN A 245 -5.82 49.11 0.72
N TYR A 246 -6.99 49.70 0.75
CA TYR A 246 -8.24 49.00 0.40
C TYR A 246 -8.32 48.59 -1.08
N VAL A 247 -7.66 49.30 -2.00
CA VAL A 247 -7.64 48.91 -3.42
C VAL A 247 -6.92 47.57 -3.60
N ARG A 248 -5.73 47.40 -2.97
CA ARG A 248 -5.02 46.11 -3.00
C ARG A 248 -5.76 45.03 -2.20
N ALA A 249 -6.36 45.40 -1.08
CA ALA A 249 -7.20 44.49 -0.32
C ALA A 249 -8.34 43.88 -1.17
N LYS A 250 -8.97 44.71 -2.04
CA LYS A 250 -9.99 44.25 -2.98
C LYS A 250 -9.49 43.22 -3.96
N GLU A 251 -8.31 43.44 -4.55
CA GLU A 251 -7.69 42.49 -5.50
C GLU A 251 -7.39 41.14 -4.83
N GLU A 252 -6.75 41.14 -3.67
CA GLU A 252 -6.40 39.93 -2.92
C GLU A 252 -7.66 39.19 -2.42
N CYS A 253 -8.66 39.92 -1.93
CA CYS A 253 -9.94 39.35 -1.53
C CYS A 253 -10.64 38.63 -2.70
N GLY A 254 -10.60 39.23 -3.90
CA GLY A 254 -11.16 38.64 -5.11
C GLY A 254 -10.46 37.33 -5.50
N GLN A 255 -9.14 37.27 -5.39
CA GLN A 255 -8.37 36.03 -5.66
C GLN A 255 -8.69 34.95 -4.64
N ALA A 256 -8.80 35.31 -3.36
CA ALA A 256 -9.21 34.38 -2.31
C ALA A 256 -10.64 33.84 -2.54
N GLN A 257 -11.57 34.70 -2.99
CA GLN A 257 -12.95 34.32 -3.32
C GLN A 257 -13.00 33.30 -4.47
N GLU A 258 -12.26 33.53 -5.55
CA GLU A 258 -12.18 32.60 -6.69
C GLU A 258 -11.70 31.22 -6.27
N LEU A 259 -10.67 31.17 -5.41
CA LEU A 259 -10.14 29.90 -4.89
C LEU A 259 -11.13 29.22 -3.93
N ALA A 260 -11.82 29.97 -3.08
CA ALA A 260 -12.86 29.44 -2.19
C ALA A 260 -14.03 28.84 -2.98
N GLU A 261 -14.35 29.40 -4.14
CA GLU A 261 -15.37 28.85 -5.04
C GLU A 261 -14.89 27.55 -5.70
N LYS A 262 -13.66 27.51 -6.23
CA LYS A 262 -13.06 26.28 -6.81
C LYS A 262 -12.98 25.15 -5.78
N LEU A 263 -12.69 25.48 -4.53
CA LEU A 263 -12.63 24.53 -3.41
C LEU A 263 -14.03 24.14 -2.89
N ARG A 264 -15.06 24.86 -3.29
CA ARG A 264 -16.44 24.76 -2.77
C ARG A 264 -16.50 24.97 -1.25
N ASP A 265 -15.64 25.83 -0.73
CA ASP A 265 -15.63 26.18 0.69
C ASP A 265 -16.69 27.24 0.98
N SER A 266 -17.85 26.79 1.42
CA SER A 266 -18.99 27.67 1.72
C SER A 266 -18.73 28.58 2.92
N SER A 267 -17.91 28.16 3.87
CA SER A 267 -17.56 28.94 5.06
C SER A 267 -16.70 30.14 4.67
N MET A 268 -15.59 29.84 3.94
CA MET A 268 -14.67 30.87 3.51
C MET A 268 -15.31 31.85 2.52
N ARG A 269 -16.18 31.36 1.62
CA ARG A 269 -16.92 32.24 0.71
C ARG A 269 -17.80 33.28 1.45
N LYS A 270 -18.53 32.84 2.47
CA LYS A 270 -19.35 33.78 3.29
C LYS A 270 -18.46 34.80 3.98
N ARG A 271 -17.40 34.37 4.59
CA ARG A 271 -16.45 35.26 5.26
C ARG A 271 -15.86 36.28 4.30
N LEU A 272 -15.38 35.86 3.14
CA LEU A 272 -14.81 36.75 2.12
C LEU A 272 -15.87 37.70 1.51
N GLN A 273 -17.12 37.31 1.45
CA GLN A 273 -18.24 38.23 1.04
C GLN A 273 -18.39 39.40 2.02
N GLU A 274 -18.28 39.15 3.31
CA GLU A 274 -18.34 40.24 4.30
C GLU A 274 -17.11 41.16 4.21
N TYR A 275 -15.90 40.55 4.02
CA TYR A 275 -14.70 41.36 3.77
C TYR A 275 -14.83 42.20 2.50
N SER A 276 -15.33 41.63 1.40
CA SER A 276 -15.52 42.34 0.14
C SER A 276 -16.49 43.53 0.31
N PHE A 277 -17.58 43.32 1.05
CA PHE A 277 -18.54 44.41 1.34
C PHE A 277 -17.85 45.56 2.10
N VAL A 278 -17.13 45.25 3.18
CA VAL A 278 -16.43 46.27 3.96
C VAL A 278 -15.41 47.01 3.10
N ILE A 279 -14.58 46.27 2.34
CA ILE A 279 -13.55 46.83 1.47
C ILE A 279 -14.18 47.77 0.41
N GLU A 280 -15.24 47.34 -0.27
CA GLU A 280 -15.87 48.14 -1.33
C GLU A 280 -16.55 49.39 -0.76
N THR A 281 -17.16 49.24 0.41
CA THR A 281 -17.81 50.37 1.08
C THR A 281 -16.81 51.42 1.57
N VAL A 282 -15.65 50.96 2.09
CA VAL A 282 -14.56 51.87 2.49
C VAL A 282 -13.91 52.57 1.28
N ILE A 283 -13.79 51.89 0.13
CA ILE A 283 -13.31 52.55 -1.09
C ILE A 283 -14.24 53.69 -1.51
N LEU A 284 -15.56 53.46 -1.49
CA LEU A 284 -16.53 54.49 -1.79
C LEU A 284 -16.46 55.65 -0.79
N ALA A 285 -16.27 55.34 0.50
CA ALA A 285 -16.08 56.33 1.55
C ALA A 285 -14.82 57.17 1.32
N ASP A 286 -13.68 56.54 0.95
CA ASP A 286 -12.44 57.21 0.64
C ASP A 286 -12.55 58.11 -0.60
N GLU A 287 -13.30 57.68 -1.63
CA GLU A 287 -13.59 58.47 -2.82
C GLU A 287 -14.41 59.71 -2.48
N SER A 288 -15.50 59.55 -1.71
CA SER A 288 -16.34 60.66 -1.24
C SER A 288 -15.52 61.62 -0.34
N TYR A 289 -14.74 61.10 0.59
CA TYR A 289 -13.86 61.88 1.45
C TYR A 289 -12.85 62.71 0.63
N SER A 290 -12.26 62.11 -0.42
CA SER A 290 -11.29 62.78 -1.30
C SER A 290 -11.95 63.87 -2.16
N SER A 291 -13.25 63.76 -2.39
CA SER A 291 -14.04 64.71 -3.16
C SER A 291 -14.65 65.82 -2.24
N ALA A 292 -14.29 65.82 -0.96
CA ALA A 292 -14.84 66.71 0.09
C ALA A 292 -16.39 66.56 0.30
N ASP A 293 -16.98 65.44 -0.14
CA ASP A 293 -18.35 65.08 0.17
C ASP A 293 -18.37 64.34 1.51
N TYR A 294 -18.24 65.09 2.59
CA TYR A 294 -18.09 64.54 3.94
C TYR A 294 -19.38 63.83 4.46
N GLU A 295 -20.56 64.29 4.05
CA GLU A 295 -21.82 63.65 4.42
C GLU A 295 -21.91 62.23 3.80
N ALA A 296 -21.64 62.09 2.52
CA ALA A 296 -21.64 60.79 1.85
C ALA A 296 -20.55 59.90 2.37
N ALA A 297 -19.34 60.45 2.67
CA ALA A 297 -18.24 59.71 3.26
C ALA A 297 -18.60 59.14 4.65
N GLU A 298 -19.26 59.93 5.50
CA GLU A 298 -19.76 59.49 6.81
C GLU A 298 -20.72 58.32 6.69
N GLU A 299 -21.73 58.46 5.82
CA GLU A 299 -22.70 57.37 5.58
C GLU A 299 -22.02 56.06 5.17
N TYR A 300 -21.07 56.09 4.23
CA TYR A 300 -20.34 54.90 3.80
C TYR A 300 -19.46 54.32 4.89
N TYR A 301 -18.72 55.14 5.65
CA TYR A 301 -17.91 54.64 6.77
C TYR A 301 -18.76 54.02 7.88
N LEU A 302 -19.90 54.61 8.22
CA LEU A 302 -20.84 54.06 9.20
C LEU A 302 -21.47 52.74 8.70
N SER A 303 -21.78 52.63 7.41
CA SER A 303 -22.21 51.37 6.79
C SER A 303 -21.15 50.28 6.85
N ALA A 304 -19.88 50.62 6.58
CA ALA A 304 -18.77 49.69 6.72
C ALA A 304 -18.59 49.25 8.18
N LEU A 305 -18.69 50.19 9.13
CA LEU A 305 -18.54 49.92 10.56
C LEU A 305 -19.63 49.00 11.12
N ASP A 306 -20.88 49.13 10.64
CA ASP A 306 -21.96 48.21 11.05
C ASP A 306 -21.70 46.75 10.62
N ARG A 307 -21.03 46.56 9.48
CA ARG A 307 -20.73 45.23 8.92
C ARG A 307 -19.38 44.67 9.34
N ILE A 308 -18.46 45.49 9.88
CA ILE A 308 -17.06 45.11 10.17
C ILE A 308 -16.96 43.97 11.17
N ARG A 309 -17.92 43.80 12.05
CA ARG A 309 -18.00 42.67 12.99
C ARG A 309 -18.05 41.30 12.30
N TYR A 310 -18.57 41.23 11.08
CA TYR A 310 -18.64 40.05 10.26
C TYR A 310 -17.34 39.82 9.45
N ALA A 311 -16.49 40.88 9.39
CA ALA A 311 -15.14 40.84 8.85
C ALA A 311 -14.07 40.88 9.97
N ASP A 312 -14.34 40.20 11.07
CA ASP A 312 -13.44 40.00 12.22
C ASP A 312 -12.93 41.31 12.86
N ASN A 313 -13.64 42.41 12.69
CA ASN A 313 -13.30 43.76 13.13
C ASN A 313 -11.95 44.29 12.53
N VAL A 314 -11.54 43.77 11.37
CA VAL A 314 -10.29 44.18 10.71
C VAL A 314 -10.53 45.54 10.02
N GLY A 315 -9.70 46.57 10.35
CA GLY A 315 -9.79 47.89 9.79
C GLY A 315 -10.67 48.88 10.60
N THR A 316 -11.15 48.46 11.79
CA THR A 316 -11.95 49.33 12.67
C THR A 316 -11.25 50.66 12.93
N ASP A 317 -9.98 50.62 13.35
CA ASP A 317 -9.21 51.83 13.70
C ASP A 317 -9.11 52.82 12.53
N TYR A 318 -8.98 52.30 11.29
CA TYR A 318 -8.94 53.14 10.10
C TYR A 318 -10.23 53.90 9.90
N ILE A 319 -11.38 53.19 9.99
CA ILE A 319 -12.71 53.75 9.78
C ILE A 319 -13.04 54.78 10.88
N GLU A 320 -12.78 54.41 12.15
CA GLU A 320 -13.04 55.28 13.29
C GLU A 320 -12.22 56.60 13.20
N ASN A 321 -10.94 56.51 12.83
CA ASN A 321 -10.09 57.67 12.64
C ASN A 321 -10.63 58.59 11.52
N LYS A 322 -11.12 58.01 10.42
CA LYS A 322 -11.74 58.78 9.32
C LYS A 322 -13.03 59.47 9.76
N LEU A 323 -13.88 58.75 10.51
CA LEU A 323 -15.12 59.33 11.05
C LEU A 323 -14.83 60.47 12.04
N GLU A 324 -13.82 60.34 12.89
CA GLU A 324 -13.40 61.41 13.78
C GLU A 324 -12.98 62.65 12.97
N ASN A 325 -12.16 62.50 11.93
CA ASN A 325 -11.78 63.58 11.06
C ASN A 325 -13.00 64.24 10.37
N ILE A 326 -13.94 63.44 9.81
CA ILE A 326 -15.16 63.94 9.16
C ILE A 326 -15.98 64.77 10.12
N SER A 327 -16.15 64.31 11.37
CA SER A 327 -16.96 65.05 12.36
C SER A 327 -16.38 66.48 12.63
N VAL A 328 -15.05 66.61 12.52
CA VAL A 328 -14.40 67.90 12.66
C VAL A 328 -14.63 68.77 11.41
N PHE A 329 -14.55 68.19 10.18
CA PHE A 329 -14.84 68.92 8.94
C PHE A 329 -16.26 69.44 8.91
N LEU A 330 -17.27 68.57 9.23
CA LEU A 330 -18.67 69.01 9.34
C LEU A 330 -18.86 70.07 10.39
N SER A 331 -18.18 70.01 11.53
CA SER A 331 -18.26 71.07 12.55
C SER A 331 -17.65 72.38 12.08
N VAL A 332 -16.63 72.40 11.18
CA VAL A 332 -16.10 73.61 10.55
C VAL A 332 -17.17 74.32 9.74
N GLU A 333 -17.86 73.57 8.90
CA GLU A 333 -18.96 74.10 8.06
C GLU A 333 -20.10 74.62 8.93
N ASP A 334 -20.55 73.88 9.94
CA ASP A 334 -21.58 74.27 10.89
C ASP A 334 -21.22 75.57 11.62
N TYR A 335 -19.98 75.71 12.06
CA TYR A 335 -19.54 76.92 12.70
C TYR A 335 -19.49 78.10 11.75
N ILE A 336 -19.09 77.94 10.49
CA ILE A 336 -19.17 78.99 9.46
C ILE A 336 -20.61 79.40 9.22
N ASN A 337 -21.53 78.45 8.96
CA ASN A 337 -22.88 78.66 8.69
C ASN A 337 -23.63 79.42 9.88
N LEU A 338 -23.29 79.00 11.11
CA LEU A 338 -23.80 79.65 12.30
C LEU A 338 -23.23 81.07 12.46
N GLY A 339 -21.98 81.29 12.17
CA GLY A 339 -21.35 82.61 12.13
C GLY A 339 -22.00 83.53 11.11
N ASP A 340 -22.28 83.01 9.89
CA ASP A 340 -22.96 83.77 8.85
C ASP A 340 -24.36 84.17 9.30
N THR A 341 -25.15 83.27 9.94
CA THR A 341 -26.46 83.56 10.50
C THR A 341 -26.40 84.66 11.56
N LEU A 342 -25.41 84.61 12.46
CA LEU A 342 -25.22 85.65 13.49
C LEU A 342 -24.79 86.99 12.90
N LEU A 343 -23.96 86.95 11.84
CA LEU A 343 -23.56 88.15 11.11
C LEU A 343 -24.82 88.86 10.48
N GLU A 344 -25.66 88.05 9.83
CA GLU A 344 -26.95 88.60 9.29
C GLU A 344 -27.86 89.24 10.37
N GLN A 345 -27.80 88.67 11.57
CA GLN A 345 -28.50 89.18 12.73
C GLN A 345 -27.81 90.41 13.37
N SER A 346 -26.70 90.89 12.85
CA SER A 346 -25.84 91.93 13.38
C SER A 346 -25.24 91.63 14.75
N ASP A 347 -25.18 90.33 15.15
CA ASP A 347 -24.41 89.87 16.33
C ASP A 347 -22.97 89.62 15.95
N TYR A 348 -22.22 90.70 15.86
CA TYR A 348 -20.79 90.65 15.42
C TYR A 348 -19.94 89.91 16.36
N ASP A 349 -20.12 89.93 17.69
CA ASP A 349 -19.30 89.24 18.67
C ASP A 349 -19.60 87.74 18.66
N GLY A 350 -20.86 87.35 18.52
CA GLY A 350 -21.25 85.95 18.33
C GLY A 350 -20.71 85.35 17.04
N ALA A 351 -20.78 86.10 15.93
CA ALA A 351 -20.22 85.65 14.64
C ALA A 351 -18.70 85.45 14.69
N GLU A 352 -17.97 86.43 15.32
CA GLU A 352 -16.52 86.33 15.49
C GLU A 352 -16.11 85.05 16.25
N GLU A 353 -16.79 84.75 17.36
CA GLU A 353 -16.56 83.53 18.13
C GLU A 353 -16.67 82.25 17.27
N LYS A 354 -17.75 82.18 16.47
CA LYS A 354 -18.02 81.01 15.63
C LYS A 354 -16.99 80.83 14.52
N TYR A 355 -16.61 81.90 13.82
CA TYR A 355 -15.58 81.81 12.79
C TYR A 355 -14.21 81.47 13.38
N LEU A 356 -13.89 81.90 14.61
CA LEU A 356 -12.66 81.51 15.30
C LEU A 356 -12.69 80.01 15.68
N LEU A 357 -13.87 79.51 16.08
CA LEU A 357 -14.04 78.04 16.32
C LEU A 357 -13.88 77.25 15.03
N ALA A 358 -14.51 77.70 13.93
CA ALA A 358 -14.32 77.07 12.61
C ALA A 358 -12.82 77.01 12.22
N LYS A 359 -12.12 78.15 12.32
CA LYS A 359 -10.70 78.22 12.05
C LYS A 359 -9.86 77.27 12.92
N LYS A 360 -10.19 77.15 14.21
CA LYS A 360 -9.49 76.26 15.14
C LYS A 360 -9.75 74.80 14.77
N ALA A 361 -10.99 74.45 14.47
CA ALA A 361 -11.37 73.09 14.02
C ALA A 361 -10.66 72.72 12.71
N ALA A 362 -10.69 73.61 11.70
CA ALA A 362 -10.02 73.40 10.43
C ALA A 362 -8.52 73.17 10.59
N LEU A 363 -7.85 73.88 11.51
CA LEU A 363 -6.44 73.71 11.81
C LEU A 363 -6.13 72.31 12.43
N SER A 364 -7.04 71.76 13.22
CA SER A 364 -6.85 70.45 13.87
C SER A 364 -6.85 69.28 12.90
N VAL A 365 -7.53 69.40 11.77
CA VAL A 365 -7.61 68.40 10.71
C VAL A 365 -6.84 68.77 9.43
N HIS A 366 -6.04 69.85 9.48
CA HIS A 366 -5.28 70.39 8.35
C HIS A 366 -6.18 70.79 7.15
N ASP A 367 -7.41 71.17 7.39
CA ASP A 367 -8.35 71.66 6.39
C ASP A 367 -7.94 73.05 5.95
N THR A 368 -7.29 73.15 4.80
CA THR A 368 -6.77 74.39 4.25
C THR A 368 -7.90 75.26 3.70
N GLU A 369 -8.94 74.64 3.13
CA GLU A 369 -10.08 75.32 2.52
C GLU A 369 -11.03 75.88 3.58
N GLY A 370 -11.42 75.05 4.55
CA GLY A 370 -12.24 75.46 5.66
C GLY A 370 -11.58 76.57 6.50
N LYS A 371 -10.26 76.47 6.71
CA LYS A 371 -9.46 77.54 7.34
C LYS A 371 -9.52 78.83 6.55
N GLN A 372 -9.36 78.76 5.21
CA GLN A 372 -9.38 79.96 4.37
C GLN A 372 -10.80 80.59 4.38
N THR A 373 -11.85 79.75 4.25
CA THR A 373 -13.24 80.21 4.33
C THR A 373 -13.54 80.90 5.65
N ALA A 374 -13.10 80.31 6.77
CA ALA A 374 -13.27 80.93 8.09
C ALA A 374 -12.50 82.25 8.22
N MET A 375 -11.34 82.40 7.59
CA MET A 375 -10.59 83.62 7.55
C MET A 375 -11.26 84.69 6.68
N ASP A 376 -11.77 84.31 5.51
CA ASP A 376 -12.50 85.22 4.62
C ASP A 376 -13.79 85.68 5.26
N SER A 377 -14.51 84.86 6.02
CA SER A 377 -15.67 85.22 6.81
C SER A 377 -15.31 86.17 7.96
N LEU A 378 -14.20 86.01 8.61
CA LEU A 378 -13.68 86.97 9.61
C LEU A 378 -13.33 88.30 8.97
N GLU A 379 -12.72 88.31 7.79
CA GLU A 379 -12.45 89.56 7.07
C GLU A 379 -13.73 90.30 6.73
N LYS A 380 -14.75 89.65 6.16
CA LYS A 380 -16.03 90.17 5.90
C LYS A 380 -16.74 90.75 7.15
N LEU A 381 -16.63 90.05 8.28
CA LEU A 381 -17.15 90.48 9.56
C LEU A 381 -16.49 91.79 10.00
N TYR A 382 -15.17 91.88 9.89
CA TYR A 382 -14.43 93.09 10.30
C TYR A 382 -14.70 94.27 9.37
N GLU A 383 -14.92 94.03 8.07
CA GLU A 383 -15.45 95.09 7.15
C GLU A 383 -16.79 95.55 7.53
N ALA A 384 -17.73 94.61 7.92
CA ALA A 384 -19.10 94.94 8.35
C ALA A 384 -19.14 95.66 9.72
N LYS A 385 -18.11 95.46 10.59
CA LYS A 385 -17.98 96.09 11.92
C LYS A 385 -17.32 97.47 11.88
N ALA A 386 -16.63 97.76 10.77
CA ALA A 386 -15.89 99.05 10.58
C ALA A 386 -16.83 100.13 10.07
#